data_b79aa700cd599b328b62691761c34e42
#
_entry.id   b79aa700cd599b328b62691761c34e42
#
_cell.length_a   1.000
_cell.length_b   1.000
_cell.length_c   1.000
_cell.angle_alpha   90.00
_cell.angle_beta   90.00
_cell.angle_gamma   90.00
#
_symmetry.space_group_name_H-M   'P 1'
#
loop_
_entity.id
_entity.type
_entity.pdbx_description
1 polymer ?
#
loop_
_entity_poly.entity_id
_entity_poly.type
_entity_poly.pdbx_seq_one_letter_code
_entity_poly.pdbx_strand_id
1 'polypeptide(L)'
;MKKDNIPGYPGHYLNRKGTLWRFKNGEWIKVKRYISPKGYPHVHLYNVKTKRSHIKRLNRLVAILYIPNPDNLPVVMHLDNNPLNNKVSNLKWGTYKENTKQMMREGRNKGQFSSKLSLEQMREVVRLYDSGKFTLKELSTKFNCKNMSRIVRRVKGEVVK
;
A
#
# COMPACT_ATOMS: atom_id res chain seq x y z
N MET A 1 -5.10 -16.37 26.32
CA MET A 1 -4.49 -15.32 25.45
C MET A 1 -5.38 -14.08 25.54
N LYS A 2 -4.80 -12.91 25.89
CA LYS A 2 -5.57 -11.66 26.01
C LYS A 2 -6.16 -11.26 24.65
N LYS A 3 -7.44 -10.90 24.63
CA LYS A 3 -8.19 -10.42 23.46
C LYS A 3 -8.85 -9.11 23.86
N ASP A 4 -8.64 -8.08 23.08
CA ASP A 4 -9.16 -6.75 23.36
C ASP A 4 -10.30 -6.42 22.40
N ASN A 5 -11.35 -5.78 22.90
CA ASN A 5 -12.54 -5.41 22.13
C ASN A 5 -12.17 -4.33 21.09
N ILE A 6 -12.73 -4.43 19.89
CA ILE A 6 -12.50 -3.43 18.85
C ILE A 6 -13.49 -2.28 19.03
N PRO A 7 -13.03 -1.03 19.24
CA PRO A 7 -13.89 0.13 19.39
C PRO A 7 -14.86 0.27 18.22
N GLY A 8 -16.17 0.45 18.54
CA GLY A 8 -17.23 0.57 17.54
C GLY A 8 -17.74 -0.75 16.95
N TYR A 9 -17.17 -1.90 17.37
CA TYR A 9 -17.59 -3.23 16.88
C TYR A 9 -17.77 -4.21 18.05
N PRO A 10 -18.79 -4.05 18.87
CA PRO A 10 -19.03 -4.89 20.03
C PRO A 10 -19.13 -6.37 19.62
N GLY A 11 -18.64 -7.25 20.48
CA GLY A 11 -18.55 -8.69 20.19
C GLY A 11 -17.43 -9.11 19.26
N HIS A 12 -16.59 -8.18 18.76
CA HIS A 12 -15.41 -8.47 18.00
C HIS A 12 -14.15 -8.13 18.80
N TYR A 13 -13.22 -9.08 18.85
CA TYR A 13 -12.01 -9.01 19.69
C TYR A 13 -10.77 -9.35 18.88
N LEU A 14 -9.72 -8.59 19.09
CA LEU A 14 -8.45 -8.77 18.42
C LEU A 14 -7.36 -9.10 19.44
N ASN A 15 -6.37 -9.87 19.07
CA ASN A 15 -5.20 -10.11 19.88
C ASN A 15 -3.93 -9.52 19.26
N ARG A 16 -2.84 -9.43 20.07
CA ARG A 16 -1.55 -8.89 19.63
C ARG A 16 -0.87 -9.68 18.49
N LYS A 17 -1.35 -10.90 18.19
CA LYS A 17 -0.88 -11.71 17.05
C LYS A 17 -1.65 -11.40 15.75
N GLY A 18 -2.63 -10.49 15.79
CA GLY A 18 -3.45 -10.15 14.62
C GLY A 18 -4.50 -11.22 14.31
N THR A 19 -4.98 -11.96 15.31
CA THR A 19 -6.09 -12.88 15.15
C THR A 19 -7.37 -12.23 15.64
N LEU A 20 -8.39 -12.23 14.79
CA LEU A 20 -9.71 -11.68 15.09
C LEU A 20 -10.68 -12.79 15.52
N TRP A 21 -11.44 -12.48 16.55
CA TRP A 21 -12.43 -13.35 17.13
C TRP A 21 -13.76 -12.63 17.25
N ARG A 22 -14.84 -13.38 17.17
CA ARG A 22 -16.21 -12.94 17.50
C ARG A 22 -16.75 -13.79 18.64
N PHE A 23 -17.30 -13.13 19.65
CA PHE A 23 -18.05 -13.81 20.71
C PHE A 23 -19.52 -13.79 20.35
N LYS A 24 -20.16 -14.97 20.26
CA LYS A 24 -21.58 -15.14 19.93
C LYS A 24 -22.10 -16.41 20.60
N ASN A 25 -23.26 -16.33 21.24
CA ASN A 25 -23.94 -17.46 21.89
C ASN A 25 -23.04 -18.24 22.88
N GLY A 26 -22.25 -17.51 23.69
CA GLY A 26 -21.34 -18.15 24.64
C GLY A 26 -20.02 -18.66 24.07
N GLU A 27 -19.82 -18.60 22.77
CA GLU A 27 -18.65 -19.20 22.11
C GLU A 27 -17.73 -18.19 21.41
N TRP A 28 -16.45 -18.53 21.37
CA TRP A 28 -15.43 -17.78 20.63
C TRP A 28 -15.25 -18.33 19.21
N ILE A 29 -15.66 -17.57 18.22
CA ILE A 29 -15.54 -17.94 16.82
C ILE A 29 -14.42 -17.14 16.17
N LYS A 30 -13.43 -17.83 15.60
CA LYS A 30 -12.36 -17.17 14.83
C LYS A 30 -12.93 -16.60 13.52
N VAL A 31 -12.74 -15.31 13.31
CA VAL A 31 -13.24 -14.64 12.10
C VAL A 31 -12.33 -14.93 10.91
N LYS A 32 -12.90 -15.39 9.81
CA LYS A 32 -12.18 -15.60 8.55
C LYS A 32 -11.69 -14.26 8.01
N ARG A 33 -10.45 -14.25 7.52
CA ARG A 33 -9.86 -13.15 6.77
C ARG A 33 -9.81 -13.50 5.30
N TYR A 34 -9.97 -12.53 4.42
CA TYR A 34 -9.69 -12.70 3.00
C TYR A 34 -8.50 -11.84 2.60
N ILE A 35 -7.79 -12.26 1.56
CA ILE A 35 -6.62 -11.55 1.05
C ILE A 35 -7.07 -10.73 -0.15
N SER A 36 -6.87 -9.43 -0.11
CA SER A 36 -7.15 -8.56 -1.26
C SER A 36 -6.16 -8.82 -2.40
N PRO A 37 -6.46 -8.40 -3.65
CA PRO A 37 -5.52 -8.53 -4.78
C PRO A 37 -4.15 -7.88 -4.54
N LYS A 38 -4.07 -6.92 -3.61
CA LYS A 38 -2.82 -6.28 -3.17
C LYS A 38 -2.09 -7.04 -2.06
N GLY A 39 -2.52 -8.26 -1.69
CA GLY A 39 -1.88 -9.11 -0.69
C GLY A 39 -2.24 -8.80 0.76
N TYR A 40 -3.09 -7.82 1.04
CA TYR A 40 -3.42 -7.43 2.42
C TYR A 40 -4.62 -8.22 2.97
N PRO A 41 -4.52 -8.76 4.21
CA PRO A 41 -5.65 -9.34 4.90
C PRO A 41 -6.69 -8.30 5.28
N HIS A 42 -7.94 -8.61 4.94
CA HIS A 42 -9.11 -7.84 5.30
C HIS A 42 -10.09 -8.70 6.10
N VAL A 43 -10.90 -8.05 6.90
CA VAL A 43 -11.95 -8.65 7.71
C VAL A 43 -13.26 -7.87 7.57
N HIS A 44 -14.38 -8.58 7.69
CA HIS A 44 -15.70 -7.98 7.78
C HIS A 44 -16.07 -7.79 9.26
N LEU A 45 -16.43 -6.57 9.63
CA LEU A 45 -16.87 -6.22 10.96
C LEU A 45 -18.29 -5.64 10.87
N TYR A 46 -19.23 -6.25 11.59
CA TYR A 46 -20.58 -5.74 11.67
C TYR A 46 -20.69 -4.68 12.76
N ASN A 47 -21.14 -3.48 12.39
CA ASN A 47 -21.38 -2.39 13.32
C ASN A 47 -22.85 -2.39 13.71
N VAL A 48 -23.13 -2.63 14.98
CA VAL A 48 -24.50 -2.75 15.51
C VAL A 48 -25.27 -1.42 15.44
N LYS A 49 -24.58 -0.30 15.67
CA LYS A 49 -25.21 1.04 15.66
C LYS A 49 -25.66 1.43 14.25
N THR A 50 -24.82 1.22 13.24
CA THR A 50 -25.14 1.58 11.85
C THR A 50 -25.86 0.47 11.10
N LYS A 51 -26.01 -0.73 11.69
CA LYS A 51 -26.54 -1.94 11.05
C LYS A 51 -25.85 -2.30 9.73
N ARG A 52 -24.57 -1.99 9.60
CA ARG A 52 -23.79 -2.20 8.36
C ARG A 52 -22.51 -3.01 8.62
N SER A 53 -22.12 -3.81 7.63
CA SER A 53 -20.81 -4.45 7.60
C SER A 53 -19.76 -3.53 7.00
N HIS A 54 -18.62 -3.42 7.66
CA HIS A 54 -17.48 -2.65 7.21
C HIS A 54 -16.31 -3.57 6.92
N ILE A 55 -15.66 -3.36 5.78
CA ILE A 55 -14.42 -4.03 5.43
C ILE A 55 -13.26 -3.23 6.02
N LYS A 56 -12.42 -3.88 6.80
CA LYS A 56 -11.25 -3.24 7.44
C LYS A 56 -9.97 -4.04 7.19
N ARG A 57 -8.86 -3.33 6.96
CA ARG A 57 -7.53 -3.97 6.89
C ARG A 57 -7.11 -4.42 8.27
N LEU A 58 -6.63 -5.66 8.37
CA LEU A 58 -6.28 -6.27 9.65
C LEU A 58 -5.09 -5.56 10.33
N ASN A 59 -4.03 -5.22 9.58
CA ASN A 59 -2.90 -4.46 10.11
C ASN A 59 -3.32 -3.13 10.74
N ARG A 60 -4.26 -2.42 10.10
CA ARG A 60 -4.73 -1.13 10.61
C ARG A 60 -5.53 -1.29 11.91
N LEU A 61 -6.34 -2.34 12.04
CA LEU A 61 -7.05 -2.64 13.27
C LEU A 61 -6.08 -2.95 14.42
N VAL A 62 -5.04 -3.75 14.13
CA VAL A 62 -4.00 -4.07 15.13
C VAL A 62 -3.26 -2.81 15.55
N ALA A 63 -2.87 -1.97 14.58
CA ALA A 63 -2.13 -0.75 14.89
C ALA A 63 -2.98 0.24 15.72
N ILE A 64 -4.24 0.46 15.35
CA ILE A 64 -5.16 1.34 16.10
C ILE A 64 -5.33 0.86 17.56
N LEU A 65 -5.40 -0.45 17.78
CA LEU A 65 -5.68 -0.99 19.10
C LEU A 65 -4.46 -1.08 20.02
N TYR A 66 -3.27 -1.25 19.45
CA TYR A 66 -2.09 -1.63 20.23
C TYR A 66 -0.87 -0.73 20.06
N ILE A 67 -0.83 0.14 19.09
CA ILE A 67 0.34 0.98 18.80
C ILE A 67 -0.05 2.45 18.95
N PRO A 68 0.50 3.19 19.91
CA PRO A 68 0.26 4.62 20.04
C PRO A 68 0.60 5.37 18.75
N ASN A 69 -0.21 6.37 18.42
CA ASN A 69 -0.02 7.22 17.24
C ASN A 69 -0.25 8.71 17.59
N PRO A 70 0.59 9.30 18.45
CA PRO A 70 0.41 10.67 18.90
C PRO A 70 0.50 11.68 17.74
N ASP A 71 1.32 11.38 16.72
CA ASP A 71 1.55 12.25 15.57
C ASP A 71 0.51 12.05 14.44
N ASN A 72 -0.54 11.25 14.67
CA ASN A 72 -1.57 10.94 13.67
C ASN A 72 -1.02 10.48 12.31
N LEU A 73 0.06 9.67 12.33
CA LEU A 73 0.69 9.16 11.13
C LEU A 73 -0.28 8.30 10.30
N PRO A 74 -0.35 8.51 8.97
CA PRO A 74 -1.44 7.95 8.16
C PRO A 74 -1.24 6.50 7.74
N VAL A 75 -0.02 5.98 7.74
CA VAL A 75 0.33 4.67 7.17
C VAL A 75 0.72 3.67 8.24
N VAL A 76 0.23 2.43 8.13
CA VAL A 76 0.73 1.29 8.91
C VAL A 76 1.67 0.48 8.04
N MET A 77 2.93 0.39 8.46
CA MET A 77 4.01 -0.29 7.76
C MET A 77 4.32 -1.64 8.42
N HIS A 78 4.65 -2.65 7.60
CA HIS A 78 5.19 -3.92 8.06
C HIS A 78 6.72 -3.84 8.08
N LEU A 79 7.35 -4.19 9.19
CA LEU A 79 8.80 -4.13 9.33
C LEU A 79 9.51 -5.17 8.44
N ASP A 80 8.91 -6.36 8.34
CA ASP A 80 9.40 -7.46 7.49
C ASP A 80 8.84 -7.45 6.05
N ASN A 81 8.07 -6.41 5.69
CA ASN A 81 7.37 -6.29 4.39
C ASN A 81 6.37 -7.40 4.06
N ASN A 82 6.07 -8.28 4.97
CA ASN A 82 5.09 -9.32 4.79
C ASN A 82 3.69 -8.82 5.22
N PRO A 83 2.76 -8.53 4.30
CA PRO A 83 1.43 -8.05 4.65
C PRO A 83 0.59 -9.06 5.42
N LEU A 84 0.99 -10.33 5.45
CA LEU A 84 0.32 -11.39 6.18
C LEU A 84 0.73 -11.44 7.66
N ASN A 85 1.88 -10.87 8.03
CA ASN A 85 2.39 -10.82 9.39
C ASN A 85 1.89 -9.59 10.14
N ASN A 86 0.70 -9.70 10.71
CA ASN A 86 0.04 -8.60 11.41
C ASN A 86 0.25 -8.64 12.95
N LYS A 87 1.36 -9.19 13.42
CA LYS A 87 1.76 -9.11 14.83
C LYS A 87 2.09 -7.66 15.19
N VAL A 88 1.74 -7.22 16.41
CA VAL A 88 2.06 -5.86 16.89
C VAL A 88 3.55 -5.55 16.77
N SER A 89 4.43 -6.51 17.09
CA SER A 89 5.88 -6.36 17.00
C SER A 89 6.42 -6.14 15.58
N ASN A 90 5.60 -6.42 14.56
CA ASN A 90 5.95 -6.26 13.14
C ASN A 90 5.32 -5.02 12.48
N LEU A 91 4.56 -4.24 13.23
CA LEU A 91 3.85 -3.09 12.70
C LEU A 91 4.36 -1.79 13.31
N LYS A 92 4.41 -0.74 12.51
CA LYS A 92 4.63 0.63 12.98
C LYS A 92 3.80 1.62 12.20
N TRP A 93 3.49 2.76 12.81
CA TRP A 93 2.99 3.92 12.10
C TRP A 93 4.10 4.62 11.34
N GLY A 94 3.77 5.26 10.25
CA GLY A 94 4.72 6.01 9.44
C GLY A 94 4.03 6.96 8.45
N THR A 95 4.86 7.75 7.77
CA THR A 95 4.44 8.67 6.71
C THR A 95 4.40 7.97 5.35
N TYR A 96 3.71 8.59 4.38
CA TYR A 96 3.77 8.14 2.97
C TYR A 96 5.20 8.17 2.42
N LYS A 97 6.00 9.17 2.82
CA LYS A 97 7.40 9.33 2.40
C LYS A 97 8.28 8.16 2.90
N GLU A 98 8.14 7.79 4.17
CA GLU A 98 8.86 6.63 4.75
C GLU A 98 8.47 5.32 4.09
N ASN A 99 7.16 5.10 3.88
CA ASN A 99 6.68 3.91 3.19
C ASN A 99 7.22 3.81 1.75
N THR A 100 7.29 4.95 1.04
CA THR A 100 7.88 4.99 -0.31
C THR A 100 9.38 4.73 -0.27
N LYS A 101 10.12 5.34 0.69
CA LYS A 101 11.55 5.06 0.86
C LYS A 101 11.83 3.59 1.16
N GLN A 102 11.03 2.97 2.04
CA GLN A 102 11.14 1.55 2.33
C GLN A 102 10.89 0.70 1.08
N MET A 103 9.85 1.00 0.32
CA MET A 103 9.54 0.32 -0.94
C MET A 103 10.69 0.42 -1.96
N MET A 104 11.32 1.60 -2.08
CA MET A 104 12.46 1.83 -2.98
C MET A 104 13.70 1.05 -2.53
N ARG A 105 14.07 1.13 -1.25
CA ARG A 105 15.23 0.42 -0.67
C ARG A 105 15.15 -1.08 -0.89
N GLU A 106 13.96 -1.63 -0.88
CA GLU A 106 13.70 -3.07 -1.02
C GLU A 106 13.42 -3.50 -2.47
N GLY A 107 13.56 -2.58 -3.43
CA GLY A 107 13.35 -2.87 -4.84
C GLY A 107 11.92 -3.30 -5.20
N ARG A 108 10.93 -3.05 -4.34
CA ARG A 108 9.52 -3.41 -4.56
C ARG A 108 8.81 -2.50 -5.58
N ASN A 109 9.47 -1.44 -6.01
CA ASN A 109 8.99 -0.53 -7.04
C ASN A 109 9.23 -1.04 -8.47
N LYS A 110 9.63 -2.31 -8.63
CA LYS A 110 9.81 -2.95 -9.94
C LYS A 110 8.51 -2.84 -10.74
N GLY A 111 8.52 -2.02 -11.80
CA GLY A 111 7.40 -1.77 -12.68
C GLY A 111 6.63 -0.46 -12.46
N GLN A 112 6.75 0.19 -11.30
CA GLN A 112 6.09 1.49 -11.08
C GLN A 112 6.90 2.68 -11.63
N PHE A 113 8.22 2.51 -11.78
CA PHE A 113 9.16 3.54 -12.28
C PHE A 113 10.12 3.05 -13.37
N SER A 114 10.09 1.77 -13.74
CA SER A 114 10.86 1.30 -14.88
C SER A 114 10.14 1.75 -16.15
N SER A 115 10.63 2.80 -16.77
CA SER A 115 10.42 2.91 -18.21
C SER A 115 11.05 1.64 -18.81
N LYS A 116 10.37 1.00 -19.77
CA LYS A 116 10.94 -0.10 -20.54
C LYS A 116 12.17 0.37 -21.35
N LEU A 117 12.49 1.68 -21.28
CA LEU A 117 13.56 2.33 -22.02
C LEU A 117 14.79 2.53 -21.14
N SER A 118 15.96 2.26 -21.70
CA SER A 118 17.25 2.65 -21.11
C SER A 118 17.39 4.17 -21.05
N LEU A 119 18.34 4.67 -20.25
CA LEU A 119 18.60 6.12 -20.15
C LEU A 119 18.95 6.71 -21.54
N GLU A 120 19.71 5.97 -22.34
CA GLU A 120 20.09 6.33 -23.69
C GLU A 120 18.87 6.45 -24.62
N GLN A 121 17.98 5.46 -24.58
CA GLN A 121 16.70 5.49 -25.30
C GLN A 121 15.79 6.64 -24.85
N MET A 122 15.78 6.97 -23.56
CA MET A 122 15.02 8.12 -23.05
C MET A 122 15.57 9.45 -23.58
N ARG A 123 16.90 9.61 -23.66
CA ARG A 123 17.55 10.77 -24.26
C ARG A 123 17.23 10.88 -25.76
N GLU A 124 17.22 9.76 -26.45
CA GLU A 124 16.83 9.72 -27.87
C GLU A 124 15.37 10.12 -28.09
N VAL A 125 14.46 9.65 -27.22
CA VAL A 125 13.05 10.10 -27.24
C VAL A 125 12.94 11.62 -27.11
N VAL A 126 13.72 12.24 -26.21
CA VAL A 126 13.71 13.69 -26.02
C VAL A 126 14.26 14.39 -27.26
N ARG A 127 15.37 13.91 -27.82
CA ARG A 127 15.96 14.48 -29.04
C ARG A 127 14.98 14.45 -30.21
N LEU A 128 14.30 13.32 -30.43
CA LEU A 128 13.30 13.17 -31.50
C LEU A 128 12.07 14.05 -31.27
N TYR A 129 11.64 14.18 -30.02
CA TYR A 129 10.52 15.05 -29.67
C TYR A 129 10.87 16.53 -29.90
N ASP A 130 12.05 16.98 -29.48
CA ASP A 130 12.52 18.36 -29.61
C ASP A 130 12.82 18.75 -31.06
N SER A 131 13.07 17.78 -31.94
CA SER A 131 13.20 18.04 -33.39
C SER A 131 11.88 18.48 -34.06
N GLY A 132 10.75 18.37 -33.36
CA GLY A 132 9.42 18.68 -33.89
C GLY A 132 8.89 17.71 -34.94
N LYS A 133 9.69 16.70 -35.36
CA LYS A 133 9.32 15.73 -36.39
C LYS A 133 8.44 14.58 -35.91
N PHE A 134 8.35 14.39 -34.61
CA PHE A 134 7.60 13.28 -34.00
C PHE A 134 6.69 13.74 -32.89
N THR A 135 5.46 13.28 -32.90
CA THR A 135 4.51 13.46 -31.80
C THR A 135 4.79 12.45 -30.67
N LEU A 136 4.31 12.73 -29.45
CA LEU A 136 4.39 11.78 -28.34
C LEU A 136 3.70 10.45 -28.64
N LYS A 137 2.67 10.46 -29.49
CA LYS A 137 1.93 9.26 -29.91
C LYS A 137 2.79 8.38 -30.83
N GLU A 138 3.45 8.97 -31.83
CA GLU A 138 4.37 8.26 -32.74
C GLU A 138 5.57 7.69 -31.99
N LEU A 139 6.16 8.45 -31.06
CA LEU A 139 7.21 7.98 -30.20
C LEU A 139 6.74 6.84 -29.28
N SER A 140 5.50 6.90 -28.79
CA SER A 140 4.91 5.81 -28.02
C SER A 140 4.83 4.51 -28.80
N THR A 141 4.50 4.57 -30.07
CA THR A 141 4.47 3.42 -30.98
C THR A 141 5.90 2.94 -31.31
N LYS A 142 6.78 3.85 -31.71
CA LYS A 142 8.18 3.55 -32.09
C LYS A 142 8.96 2.86 -30.99
N PHE A 143 8.82 3.31 -29.74
CA PHE A 143 9.55 2.77 -28.59
C PHE A 143 8.73 1.77 -27.75
N ASN A 144 7.52 1.40 -28.18
CA ASN A 144 6.58 0.53 -27.47
C ASN A 144 6.43 0.89 -25.96
N CYS A 145 6.24 2.18 -25.68
CA CYS A 145 6.18 2.72 -24.33
C CYS A 145 5.06 3.77 -24.19
N LYS A 146 4.10 3.53 -23.29
CA LYS A 146 2.88 4.34 -23.15
C LYS A 146 3.06 5.72 -22.48
N ASN A 147 4.18 5.98 -21.81
CA ASN A 147 4.34 7.16 -20.95
C ASN A 147 5.35 8.19 -21.47
N MET A 148 5.34 8.50 -22.77
CA MET A 148 6.30 9.40 -23.42
C MET A 148 6.36 10.80 -22.82
N SER A 149 5.22 11.41 -22.50
CA SER A 149 5.16 12.74 -21.88
C SER A 149 5.91 12.79 -20.52
N ARG A 150 5.83 11.69 -19.77
CA ARG A 150 6.54 11.56 -18.47
C ARG A 150 8.04 11.39 -18.67
N ILE A 151 8.45 10.65 -19.68
CA ILE A 151 9.87 10.46 -20.04
C ILE A 151 10.48 11.78 -20.44
N VAL A 152 9.84 12.50 -21.36
CA VAL A 152 10.31 13.82 -21.84
C VAL A 152 10.45 14.80 -20.66
N ARG A 153 9.44 14.89 -19.80
CA ARG A 153 9.48 15.77 -18.62
C ARG A 153 10.61 15.41 -17.67
N ARG A 154 10.82 14.12 -17.41
CA ARG A 154 11.86 13.64 -16.49
C ARG A 154 13.25 13.97 -17.00
N VAL A 155 13.55 13.64 -18.27
CA VAL A 155 14.88 13.87 -18.85
C VAL A 155 15.17 15.38 -18.97
N LYS A 156 14.18 16.20 -19.36
CA LYS A 156 14.34 17.66 -19.37
C LYS A 156 14.54 18.25 -17.96
N GLY A 157 13.91 17.70 -16.95
CA GLY A 157 14.11 18.11 -15.54
C GLY A 157 15.45 17.68 -14.95
N GLU A 158 16.11 16.67 -15.49
CA GLU A 158 17.47 16.25 -15.10
C GLU A 158 18.55 17.14 -15.76
N VAL A 159 18.24 17.79 -16.87
CA VAL A 159 19.16 18.69 -17.59
C VAL A 159 19.14 20.13 -17.03
N VAL A 160 18.14 20.48 -16.24
CA VAL A 160 17.96 21.84 -15.65
C VAL A 160 18.52 21.92 -14.21
N LYS A 161 19.16 20.87 -13.71
CA LYS A 161 19.94 20.87 -12.45
C LYS A 161 21.41 20.65 -12.75
#